data_cdedab599d048a077427fd19e6e28869
#
_entry.id   cdedab599d048a077427fd19e6e28869
#
_cell.length_a   1.000
_cell.length_b   1.000
_cell.length_c   1.000
_cell.angle_alpha   90.00
_cell.angle_beta   90.00
_cell.angle_gamma   90.00
#
_symmetry.space_group_name_H-M   'P 1'
#
loop_
_entity.id
_entity.type
_entity.pdbx_description
1 polymer ?
#
loop_
_entity_poly.entity_id
_entity_poly.type
_entity_poly.pdbx_seq_one_letter_code
_entity_poly.pdbx_strand_id
1 'polypeptide(L)'
;MDLVIATAIGIFAGILVGLFPGFGMSTCLLLFSPILISQSLVFCVMFYCVASSTSQYFGSITTLALKIPGETTSLPLLELIKDQRIQNRIGDVYFLTSFGSFVASIVSAILILFSFE
;
A
#
# COMPACT_ATOMS: atom_id res chain seq x y z
N MET A 1 22.96 1.20 -7.13
CA MET A 1 22.34 2.50 -7.39
C MET A 1 20.89 2.33 -7.84
N ASP A 2 20.63 1.43 -8.76
CA ASP A 2 19.30 1.21 -9.37
C ASP A 2 18.21 0.78 -8.38
N LEU A 3 18.55 -0.02 -7.37
CA LEU A 3 17.60 -0.42 -6.32
C LEU A 3 17.14 0.74 -5.43
N VAL A 4 18.04 1.69 -5.14
CA VAL A 4 17.70 2.88 -4.36
C VAL A 4 16.78 3.79 -5.17
N ILE A 5 17.04 3.93 -6.46
CA ILE A 5 16.21 4.70 -7.38
C ILE A 5 14.83 4.04 -7.53
N ALA A 6 14.78 2.72 -7.70
CA ALA A 6 13.52 1.96 -7.75
C ALA A 6 12.68 2.15 -6.50
N THR A 7 13.33 2.11 -5.33
CA THR A 7 12.66 2.35 -4.03
C THR A 7 12.11 3.77 -3.92
N ALA A 8 12.91 4.77 -4.27
CA ALA A 8 12.48 6.17 -4.21
C ALA A 8 11.30 6.47 -5.15
N ILE A 9 11.38 6.01 -6.39
CA ILE A 9 10.31 6.17 -7.37
C ILE A 9 9.06 5.38 -6.94
N GLY A 10 9.26 4.17 -6.39
CA GLY A 10 8.17 3.33 -5.86
C GLY A 10 7.42 3.99 -4.70
N ILE A 11 8.13 4.61 -3.75
CA ILE A 11 7.53 5.36 -2.65
C ILE A 11 6.70 6.54 -3.21
N PHE A 12 7.29 7.33 -4.09
CA PHE A 12 6.61 8.48 -4.68
C PHE A 12 5.34 8.08 -5.46
N ALA A 13 5.45 7.06 -6.31
CA ALA A 13 4.33 6.52 -7.06
C ALA A 13 3.23 5.95 -6.13
N GLY A 14 3.62 5.22 -5.09
CA GLY A 14 2.70 4.67 -4.11
C GLY A 14 1.95 5.73 -3.31
N ILE A 15 2.61 6.83 -2.94
CA ILE A 15 1.97 7.99 -2.28
C ILE A 15 0.92 8.60 -3.20
N LEU A 16 1.28 8.88 -4.45
CA LEU A 16 0.35 9.46 -5.42
C LEU A 16 -0.88 8.59 -5.61
N VAL A 17 -0.67 7.30 -5.84
CA VAL A 17 -1.77 6.35 -6.07
C VAL A 17 -2.63 6.15 -4.82
N GLY A 18 -2.03 6.07 -3.64
CA GLY A 18 -2.76 5.91 -2.39
C GLY A 18 -3.58 7.13 -1.99
N LEU A 19 -3.14 8.34 -2.36
CA LEU A 19 -3.87 9.58 -2.06
C LEU A 19 -5.05 9.81 -3.01
N PHE A 20 -4.98 9.33 -4.26
CA PHE A 20 -6.06 9.50 -5.21
C PHE A 20 -7.05 8.32 -5.13
N PRO A 21 -8.26 8.52 -4.60
CA PRO A 21 -9.26 7.46 -4.51
C PRO A 21 -9.66 6.99 -5.91
N GLY A 22 -9.70 5.68 -6.09
CA GLY A 22 -10.03 5.05 -7.36
C GLY A 22 -8.82 4.74 -8.27
N PHE A 23 -7.64 5.20 -7.92
CA PHE A 23 -6.40 4.80 -8.58
C PHE A 23 -5.86 3.53 -7.91
N GLY A 24 -6.15 2.38 -8.49
CA GLY A 24 -5.59 1.12 -8.02
C GLY A 24 -4.14 0.93 -8.47
N MET A 25 -3.47 -0.06 -7.87
CA MET A 25 -2.09 -0.41 -8.23
C MET A 25 -1.94 -0.81 -9.71
N SER A 26 -2.99 -1.37 -10.31
CA SER A 26 -3.04 -1.69 -11.74
C SER A 26 -2.88 -0.44 -12.62
N THR A 27 -3.52 0.65 -12.25
CA THR A 27 -3.40 1.94 -12.95
C THR A 27 -2.00 2.53 -12.82
N CYS A 28 -1.39 2.38 -11.63
CA CYS A 28 0.01 2.76 -11.40
C CYS A 28 0.95 2.02 -12.34
N LEU A 29 0.82 0.70 -12.44
CA LEU A 29 1.65 -0.11 -13.33
C LEU A 29 1.48 0.30 -14.80
N LEU A 30 0.26 0.57 -15.24
CA LEU A 30 0.01 1.05 -16.60
C LEU A 30 0.67 2.41 -16.86
N LEU A 31 0.57 3.33 -15.91
CA LEU A 31 1.15 4.66 -16.03
C LEU A 31 2.68 4.62 -16.09
N PHE A 32 3.31 3.78 -15.28
CA PHE A 32 4.76 3.64 -15.22
C PHE A 32 5.32 2.58 -16.20
N SER A 33 4.45 1.85 -16.92
CA SER A 33 4.88 0.79 -17.85
C SER A 33 5.92 1.23 -18.88
N PRO A 34 5.86 2.44 -19.48
CA PRO A 34 6.87 2.87 -20.45
C PRO A 34 8.28 2.97 -19.85
N ILE A 35 8.36 3.32 -18.56
CA ILE A 35 9.62 3.43 -17.84
C ILE A 35 10.11 2.05 -17.41
N LEU A 36 9.19 1.18 -16.96
CA LEU A 36 9.50 -0.14 -16.43
C LEU A 36 9.98 -1.12 -17.52
N ILE A 37 9.46 -1.02 -18.74
CA ILE A 37 9.84 -1.90 -19.87
C ILE A 37 11.34 -1.85 -20.17
N SER A 38 11.98 -0.69 -19.95
CA SER A 38 13.41 -0.49 -20.23
C SER A 38 14.31 -0.93 -19.06
N GLN A 39 13.74 -1.33 -17.93
CA GLN A 39 14.48 -1.64 -16.71
C GLN A 39 14.67 -3.15 -16.48
N SER A 40 15.58 -3.50 -15.57
CA SER A 40 15.79 -4.90 -15.18
C SER A 40 14.59 -5.46 -14.42
N LEU A 41 14.40 -6.78 -14.48
CA LEU A 41 13.34 -7.47 -13.75
C LEU A 41 13.39 -7.17 -12.24
N VAL A 42 14.60 -7.13 -11.68
CA VAL A 42 14.80 -6.83 -10.24
C VAL A 42 14.32 -5.43 -9.90
N PHE A 43 14.59 -4.45 -10.76
CA PHE A 43 14.08 -3.09 -10.61
C PHE A 43 12.55 -3.06 -10.61
N CYS A 44 11.91 -3.74 -11.55
CA CYS A 44 10.45 -3.79 -11.66
C CYS A 44 9.80 -4.43 -10.43
N VAL A 45 10.37 -5.53 -9.93
CA VAL A 45 9.87 -6.20 -8.72
C VAL A 45 10.01 -5.30 -7.48
N MET A 46 11.17 -4.67 -7.29
CA MET A 46 11.38 -3.74 -6.18
C MET A 46 10.42 -2.54 -6.25
N PHE A 47 10.29 -1.92 -7.42
CA PHE A 47 9.34 -0.84 -7.64
C PHE A 47 7.91 -1.27 -7.28
N TYR A 48 7.46 -2.42 -7.77
CA TYR A 48 6.12 -2.93 -7.50
C TYR A 48 5.87 -3.19 -6.01
N CYS A 49 6.79 -3.87 -5.34
CA CYS A 49 6.65 -4.19 -3.91
C CYS A 49 6.57 -2.92 -3.06
N VAL A 50 7.46 -1.96 -3.33
CA VAL A 50 7.50 -0.70 -2.57
C VAL A 50 6.28 0.17 -2.86
N ALA A 51 5.91 0.33 -4.13
CA ALA A 51 4.76 1.13 -4.54
C ALA A 51 3.45 0.54 -4.00
N SER A 52 3.29 -0.79 -4.04
CA SER A 52 2.11 -1.47 -3.51
C SER A 52 1.97 -1.29 -1.99
N SER A 53 3.05 -1.49 -1.23
CA SER A 53 3.04 -1.31 0.22
C SER A 53 2.72 0.14 0.60
N THR A 54 3.34 1.10 -0.09
CA THR A 54 3.13 2.53 0.16
C THR A 54 1.71 2.96 -0.22
N SER A 55 1.20 2.49 -1.36
CA SER A 55 -0.17 2.78 -1.81
C SER A 55 -1.22 2.27 -0.82
N GLN A 56 -1.08 1.07 -0.30
CA GLN A 56 -2.00 0.51 0.70
C GLN A 56 -2.00 1.32 1.99
N TYR A 57 -0.82 1.76 2.44
CA TYR A 57 -0.68 2.58 3.64
C TYR A 57 -1.40 3.93 3.48
N PHE A 58 -1.12 4.67 2.42
CA PHE A 58 -1.76 5.96 2.15
C PHE A 58 -3.23 5.81 1.75
N GLY A 59 -3.61 4.75 1.05
CA GLY A 59 -5.00 4.42 0.74
C GLY A 59 -5.85 4.16 1.99
N SER A 60 -5.28 3.57 3.03
CA SER A 60 -5.94 3.42 4.33
C SER A 60 -6.20 4.76 5.01
N ILE A 61 -5.23 5.70 4.96
CA ILE A 61 -5.41 7.07 5.48
C ILE A 61 -6.54 7.77 4.74
N THR A 62 -6.54 7.71 3.41
CA THR A 62 -7.56 8.34 2.56
C THR A 62 -8.95 7.77 2.87
N THR A 63 -9.06 6.46 3.03
CA THR A 63 -10.31 5.79 3.38
C THR A 63 -10.84 6.24 4.73
N LEU A 64 -9.98 6.32 5.74
CA LEU A 64 -10.34 6.76 7.08
C LEU A 64 -10.72 8.24 7.14
N ALA A 65 -9.99 9.09 6.41
CA ALA A 65 -10.18 10.53 6.42
C ALA A 65 -11.37 10.98 5.57
N LEU A 66 -11.47 10.47 4.34
CA LEU A 66 -12.46 10.90 3.35
C LEU A 66 -13.69 10.00 3.29
N LYS A 67 -13.69 8.84 3.96
CA LYS A 67 -14.74 7.81 3.88
C LYS A 67 -14.99 7.32 2.43
N ILE A 68 -13.99 7.41 1.59
CA ILE A 68 -14.00 6.94 0.21
C ILE A 68 -12.94 5.85 0.10
N PRO A 69 -13.27 4.64 -0.39
CA PRO A 69 -12.28 3.58 -0.52
C PRO A 69 -11.19 4.02 -1.52
N GLY A 70 -9.95 4.12 -1.05
CA GLY A 70 -8.80 4.40 -1.89
C GLY A 70 -8.46 3.21 -2.78
N GLU A 71 -8.63 2.00 -2.25
CA GLU A 71 -8.38 0.74 -2.92
C GLU A 71 -9.43 -0.31 -2.54
N THR A 72 -9.58 -1.34 -3.34
CA THR A 72 -10.53 -2.45 -3.05
C THR A 72 -10.23 -3.17 -1.74
N THR A 73 -8.98 -3.21 -1.34
CA THR A 73 -8.52 -3.79 -0.06
C THR A 73 -8.97 -2.99 1.17
N SER A 74 -9.34 -1.73 1.01
CA SER A 74 -9.81 -0.85 2.09
C SER A 74 -11.33 -0.88 2.30
N LEU A 75 -12.08 -1.63 1.50
CA LEU A 75 -13.53 -1.77 1.64
C LEU A 75 -13.99 -2.27 3.03
N PRO A 76 -13.36 -3.29 3.64
CA PRO A 76 -13.73 -3.72 4.99
C PRO A 76 -13.55 -2.61 6.04
N LEU A 77 -12.53 -1.76 5.85
CA LEU A 77 -12.26 -0.64 6.74
C LEU A 77 -13.37 0.42 6.65
N LEU A 78 -13.91 0.64 5.45
CA LEU A 78 -15.03 1.56 5.23
C LEU A 78 -16.30 1.11 5.96
N GLU A 79 -16.54 -0.20 6.04
CA GLU A 79 -17.71 -0.75 6.73
C GLU A 79 -17.61 -0.56 8.25
N LEU A 80 -16.41 -0.70 8.81
CA LEU A 80 -16.14 -0.43 10.21
C LEU A 80 -16.38 1.05 10.59
N ILE A 81 -16.11 1.99 9.68
CA ILE A 81 -16.26 3.43 9.94
C ILE A 81 -17.72 3.88 9.94
N LYS A 82 -18.65 3.09 9.42
CA LYS A 82 -20.08 3.40 9.48
C LYS A 82 -20.63 3.44 10.90
N ASP A 83 -19.99 2.76 11.84
CA ASP A 83 -20.36 2.83 13.26
C ASP A 83 -19.90 4.16 13.87
N GLN A 84 -20.86 4.95 14.37
CA GLN A 84 -20.60 6.26 14.96
C GLN A 84 -19.64 6.21 16.17
N ARG A 85 -19.60 5.07 16.89
CA ARG A 85 -18.67 4.88 18.00
C ARG A 85 -17.22 4.84 17.55
N ILE A 86 -16.98 4.32 16.36
CA ILE A 86 -15.64 4.18 15.76
C ILE A 86 -15.20 5.51 15.13
N GLN A 87 -16.14 6.31 14.61
CA GLN A 87 -15.84 7.62 14.03
C GLN A 87 -15.12 8.57 15.00
N ASN A 88 -15.47 8.50 16.29
CA ASN A 88 -14.83 9.32 17.32
C ASN A 88 -13.42 8.83 17.70
N ARG A 89 -13.01 7.67 17.21
CA ARG A 89 -11.73 6.99 17.52
C ARG A 89 -10.95 6.59 16.27
N ILE A 90 -11.06 7.38 15.20
CA ILE A 90 -10.38 7.10 13.91
C ILE A 90 -8.87 6.92 14.09
N GLY A 91 -8.25 7.72 14.96
CA GLY A 91 -6.82 7.60 15.26
C GLY A 91 -6.44 6.25 15.85
N ASP A 92 -7.26 5.71 16.75
CA ASP A 92 -7.02 4.40 17.38
C ASP A 92 -7.18 3.27 16.35
N VAL A 93 -8.17 3.38 15.46
CA VAL A 93 -8.40 2.40 14.38
C VAL A 93 -7.22 2.41 13.40
N TYR A 94 -6.74 3.60 13.04
CA TYR A 94 -5.57 3.74 12.17
C TYR A 94 -4.31 3.15 12.80
N PHE A 95 -4.08 3.41 14.08
CA PHE A 95 -2.96 2.83 14.81
C PHE A 95 -3.04 1.30 14.85
N LEU A 96 -4.23 0.76 15.12
CA LEU A 96 -4.45 -0.68 15.20
C LEU A 96 -4.25 -1.37 13.84
N THR A 97 -4.74 -0.79 12.76
CA THR A 97 -4.53 -1.32 11.39
C THR A 97 -3.07 -1.26 10.97
N SER A 98 -2.38 -0.17 11.28
CA SER A 98 -0.95 -0.04 10.97
C SER A 98 -0.12 -1.05 11.76
N PHE A 99 -0.43 -1.24 13.04
CA PHE A 99 0.24 -2.23 13.89
C PHE A 99 -0.03 -3.65 13.41
N GLY A 100 -1.28 -3.96 13.04
CA GLY A 100 -1.65 -5.26 12.47
C GLY A 100 -0.90 -5.57 11.17
N SER A 101 -0.77 -4.58 10.28
CA SER A 101 0.00 -4.72 9.04
C SER A 101 1.49 -4.95 9.31
N PHE A 102 2.06 -4.28 10.29
CA PHE A 102 3.44 -4.47 10.69
C PHE A 102 3.70 -5.89 11.21
N VAL A 103 2.84 -6.40 12.10
CA VAL A 103 2.93 -7.77 12.62
C VAL A 103 2.76 -8.78 11.49
N ALA A 104 1.79 -8.59 10.60
CA ALA A 104 1.58 -9.46 9.44
C ALA A 104 2.80 -9.51 8.51
N SER A 105 3.47 -8.38 8.29
CA SER A 105 4.70 -8.31 7.50
C SER A 105 5.84 -9.12 8.13
N ILE A 106 6.02 -9.05 9.44
CA ILE A 106 7.02 -9.85 10.16
C ILE A 106 6.72 -11.34 10.05
N VAL A 107 5.47 -11.74 10.29
CA VAL A 107 5.05 -13.14 10.19
C VAL A 107 5.26 -13.67 8.77
N SER A 108 4.90 -12.90 7.76
CA SER A 108 5.11 -13.24 6.36
C SER A 108 6.59 -13.41 6.03
N ALA A 109 7.45 -12.52 6.50
CA ALA A 109 8.89 -12.62 6.30
C ALA A 109 9.47 -13.90 6.94
N ILE A 110 9.04 -14.24 8.15
CA ILE A 110 9.44 -15.47 8.84
C ILE A 110 8.98 -16.70 8.05
N LEU A 111 7.72 -16.74 7.61
CA LEU A 111 7.19 -17.86 6.82
C LEU A 111 7.96 -18.07 5.52
N ILE A 112 8.33 -16.97 4.84
CA ILE A 112 9.14 -17.04 3.62
C ILE A 112 10.51 -17.67 3.91
N LEU A 113 11.19 -17.26 4.99
CA LEU A 113 12.46 -17.83 5.38
C LEU A 113 12.38 -19.34 5.63
N PHE A 114 11.32 -19.81 6.30
CA PHE A 114 11.09 -21.23 6.53
C PHE A 114 10.70 -22.02 5.26
N SER A 115 10.11 -21.35 4.27
CA SER A 115 9.71 -21.99 3.01
C SER A 115 10.89 -22.23 2.06
N PHE A 116 12.03 -21.57 2.27
CA PHE A 116 13.24 -21.71 1.44
C PHE A 116 14.25 -22.73 1.99
N GLU A 117 14.00 -23.34 3.14
CA GLU A 117 14.74 -24.51 3.65
C GLU A 117 14.05 -25.83 3.25
#